data_eb89fc927794753abab10f6aff7feefa
#
_entry.id   eb89fc927794753abab10f6aff7feefa
#
_cell.length_a   1.000
_cell.length_b   1.000
_cell.length_c   1.000
_cell.angle_alpha   90.00
_cell.angle_beta   90.00
_cell.angle_gamma   90.00
#
_symmetry.space_group_name_H-M   'P 1'
#
loop_
_entity.id
_entity.type
_entity.pdbx_description
1 polymer ?
#
loop_
_entity_poly.entity_id
_entity_poly.type
_entity_poly.pdbx_seq_one_letter_code
_entity_poly.pdbx_strand_id
1 'polypeptide(L)'
;FHAWKQARQNEMVIRIEVPQDTQHAFDLGVLDGLNPTDGAMFVAFDERLGNFKRAELMQAAMERGFKLEPFIHSSAAIGAETVIGLNAFVGANVVIGHGCRIDYNTVIHASAHLGPACRVKSSCWIDNGVQIGAGVEIGSNSILRTGAIVRGGVKVGRSCELGWPRIYGEDVPAKTYFDTRYDAPIHTYER
;
A
#
# COMPACT_ATOMS: atom_id res chain seq x y z
N PHE A 1 9.11 2.01 11.16
CA PHE A 1 9.58 2.20 12.54
C PHE A 1 9.70 3.69 12.88
N HIS A 2 10.53 4.47 12.16
CA HIS A 2 10.73 5.90 12.47
C HIS A 2 9.44 6.70 12.36
N ALA A 3 8.66 6.50 11.31
CA ALA A 3 7.36 7.14 11.15
C ALA A 3 6.39 6.83 12.31
N TRP A 4 6.40 5.59 12.78
CA TRP A 4 5.59 5.18 13.93
C TRP A 4 6.02 5.89 15.21
N LYS A 5 7.30 5.87 15.53
CA LYS A 5 7.83 6.57 16.71
C LYS A 5 7.55 8.09 16.66
N GLN A 6 7.63 8.67 15.48
CA GLN A 6 7.34 10.10 15.31
C GLN A 6 5.84 10.41 15.52
N ALA A 7 4.97 9.55 14.98
CA ALA A 7 3.52 9.78 15.02
C ALA A 7 2.87 9.38 16.36
N ARG A 8 3.47 8.42 17.07
CA ARG A 8 2.90 7.81 18.29
C ARG A 8 3.95 7.71 19.39
N GLN A 9 4.40 8.85 19.89
CA GLN A 9 5.52 8.98 20.84
C GLN A 9 5.33 8.25 22.16
N ASN A 10 4.09 8.01 22.57
CA ASN A 10 3.75 7.35 23.85
C ASN A 10 3.52 5.84 23.71
N GLU A 11 3.62 5.29 22.51
CA GLU A 11 3.49 3.84 22.30
C GLU A 11 4.85 3.15 22.39
N MET A 12 4.90 2.00 23.07
CA MET A 12 6.06 1.14 23.03
C MET A 12 6.07 0.41 21.67
N VAL A 13 7.07 0.71 20.85
CA VAL A 13 7.22 0.10 19.52
C VAL A 13 8.51 -0.71 19.48
N ILE A 14 8.37 -1.99 19.22
CA ILE A 14 9.49 -2.93 19.05
C ILE A 14 9.68 -3.18 17.56
N ARG A 15 10.91 -3.02 17.08
CA ARG A 15 11.30 -3.38 15.72
C ARG A 15 11.86 -4.80 15.71
N ILE A 16 11.26 -5.63 14.88
CA ILE A 16 11.71 -7.00 14.65
C ILE A 16 12.15 -7.09 13.18
N GLU A 17 13.37 -7.53 12.97
CA GLU A 17 13.90 -7.78 11.63
C GLU A 17 13.67 -9.25 11.28
N VAL A 18 13.08 -9.49 10.12
CA VAL A 18 12.84 -10.83 9.58
C VAL A 18 13.86 -11.06 8.48
N PRO A 19 14.87 -11.91 8.70
CA PRO A 19 15.89 -12.20 7.70
C PRO A 19 15.30 -12.89 6.47
N GLN A 20 15.97 -12.72 5.33
CA GLN A 20 15.69 -13.46 4.11
C GLN A 20 16.95 -14.23 3.68
N ASP A 21 16.73 -15.42 3.13
CA ASP A 21 17.80 -16.17 2.48
C ASP A 21 18.11 -15.65 1.05
N THR A 22 19.03 -16.30 0.38
CA THR A 22 19.42 -15.97 -0.99
C THR A 22 18.33 -16.22 -2.04
N GLN A 23 17.28 -16.95 -1.69
CA GLN A 23 16.11 -17.22 -2.52
C GLN A 23 14.92 -16.32 -2.14
N HIS A 24 15.16 -15.32 -1.29
CA HIS A 24 14.15 -14.40 -0.75
C HIS A 24 13.04 -15.06 0.09
N ALA A 25 13.29 -16.24 0.66
CA ALA A 25 12.40 -16.83 1.66
C ALA A 25 12.65 -16.19 3.04
N PHE A 26 11.57 -15.93 3.78
CA PHE A 26 11.67 -15.35 5.12
C PHE A 26 12.05 -16.40 6.17
N ASP A 27 12.98 -16.05 7.05
CA ASP A 27 13.18 -16.79 8.30
C ASP A 27 12.10 -16.37 9.32
N LEU A 28 11.04 -17.13 9.36
CA LEU A 28 9.88 -16.87 10.21
C LEU A 28 10.09 -17.31 11.66
N GLY A 29 11.18 -18.02 11.98
CA GLY A 29 11.52 -18.46 13.33
C GLY A 29 11.65 -17.31 14.33
N VAL A 30 11.99 -16.13 13.84
CA VAL A 30 12.04 -14.90 14.68
C VAL A 30 10.69 -14.52 15.28
N LEU A 31 9.58 -14.98 14.70
CA LEU A 31 8.22 -14.72 15.20
C LEU A 31 7.80 -15.72 16.29
N ASP A 32 8.40 -16.90 16.35
CA ASP A 32 7.98 -17.98 17.23
C ASP A 32 8.25 -17.67 18.73
N GLY A 33 9.21 -16.76 18.99
CA GLY A 33 9.51 -16.28 20.35
C GLY A 33 8.62 -15.14 20.85
N LEU A 34 7.66 -14.67 20.03
CA LEU A 34 6.78 -13.56 20.37
C LEU A 34 5.40 -14.07 20.78
N ASN A 35 4.80 -13.40 21.76
CA ASN A 35 3.44 -13.72 22.18
C ASN A 35 2.43 -12.82 21.43
N PRO A 36 1.51 -13.39 20.64
CA PRO A 36 0.53 -12.62 19.86
C PRO A 36 -0.44 -11.76 20.70
N THR A 37 -0.52 -12.03 22.00
CA THR A 37 -1.40 -11.25 22.91
C THR A 37 -0.75 -9.99 23.45
N ASP A 38 0.57 -9.81 23.27
CA ASP A 38 1.30 -8.68 23.86
C ASP A 38 1.09 -7.36 23.11
N GLY A 39 0.52 -7.42 21.89
CA GLY A 39 0.24 -6.23 21.11
C GLY A 39 -0.22 -6.49 19.69
N ALA A 40 -0.40 -5.43 18.95
CA ALA A 40 -0.68 -5.48 17.51
C ALA A 40 0.62 -5.41 16.70
N MET A 41 0.59 -5.98 15.50
CA MET A 41 1.72 -6.01 14.59
C MET A 41 1.43 -5.19 13.34
N PHE A 42 2.47 -4.57 12.80
CA PHE A 42 2.48 -3.99 11.47
C PHE A 42 3.64 -4.58 10.66
N VAL A 43 3.33 -5.17 9.53
CA VAL A 43 4.32 -5.76 8.63
C VAL A 43 4.79 -4.71 7.63
N ALA A 44 6.08 -4.39 7.66
CA ALA A 44 6.72 -3.46 6.74
C ALA A 44 7.64 -4.22 5.78
N PHE A 45 7.47 -4.00 4.50
CA PHE A 45 8.33 -4.47 3.43
C PHE A 45 8.20 -3.52 2.24
N ASP A 46 9.10 -3.61 1.26
CA ASP A 46 9.07 -2.75 0.08
C ASP A 46 8.09 -3.25 -1.00
N GLU A 47 7.99 -2.47 -2.09
CA GLU A 47 7.08 -2.76 -3.22
C GLU A 47 7.61 -3.81 -4.19
N ARG A 48 8.81 -4.32 -3.97
CA ARG A 48 9.39 -5.33 -4.85
C ARG A 48 8.47 -6.51 -5.03
N LEU A 49 8.47 -7.08 -6.22
CA LEU A 49 7.60 -8.19 -6.58
C LEU A 49 6.09 -7.88 -6.37
N GLY A 50 5.67 -6.62 -6.64
CA GLY A 50 4.26 -6.22 -6.57
C GLY A 50 3.62 -6.39 -5.19
N ASN A 51 4.37 -6.15 -4.11
CA ASN A 51 3.95 -6.35 -2.72
C ASN A 51 3.64 -7.81 -2.32
N PHE A 52 3.94 -8.81 -3.16
CA PHE A 52 3.64 -10.21 -2.82
C PHE A 52 4.40 -10.68 -1.59
N LYS A 53 5.67 -10.30 -1.44
CA LYS A 53 6.47 -10.67 -0.27
C LYS A 53 5.95 -10.04 1.02
N ARG A 54 5.44 -8.81 0.96
CA ARG A 54 4.80 -8.19 2.11
C ARG A 54 3.50 -8.91 2.50
N ALA A 55 2.71 -9.34 1.50
CA ALA A 55 1.50 -10.12 1.74
C ALA A 55 1.80 -11.51 2.34
N GLU A 56 2.86 -12.18 1.86
CA GLU A 56 3.36 -13.45 2.40
C GLU A 56 3.71 -13.33 3.89
N LEU A 57 4.52 -12.33 4.24
CA LEU A 57 4.90 -12.10 5.64
C LEU A 57 3.70 -11.69 6.52
N MET A 58 2.77 -10.93 5.98
CA MET A 58 1.52 -10.57 6.65
C MET A 58 0.68 -11.82 6.97
N GLN A 59 0.52 -12.72 6.01
CA GLN A 59 -0.21 -13.95 6.19
C GLN A 59 0.45 -14.84 7.25
N ALA A 60 1.78 -15.00 7.19
CA ALA A 60 2.53 -15.78 8.16
C ALA A 60 2.39 -15.25 9.61
N ALA A 61 2.30 -13.93 9.78
CA ALA A 61 2.02 -13.32 11.07
C ALA A 61 0.59 -13.62 11.55
N MET A 62 -0.40 -13.52 10.67
CA MET A 62 -1.81 -13.83 11.01
C MET A 62 -2.01 -15.30 11.37
N GLU A 63 -1.35 -16.24 10.67
CA GLU A 63 -1.39 -17.67 10.95
C GLU A 63 -0.82 -18.01 12.34
N ARG A 64 0.09 -17.16 12.86
CA ARG A 64 0.61 -17.25 14.24
C ARG A 64 -0.25 -16.52 15.28
N GLY A 65 -1.41 -16.00 14.88
CA GLY A 65 -2.36 -15.36 15.76
C GLY A 65 -2.12 -13.87 16.03
N PHE A 66 -1.15 -13.24 15.37
CA PHE A 66 -0.93 -11.81 15.51
C PHE A 66 -2.08 -10.99 14.94
N LYS A 67 -2.53 -9.98 15.71
CA LYS A 67 -3.47 -8.97 15.20
C LYS A 67 -2.70 -7.94 14.38
N LEU A 68 -3.16 -7.68 13.18
CA LEU A 68 -2.58 -6.65 12.32
C LEU A 68 -3.40 -5.38 12.39
N GLU A 69 -2.72 -4.25 12.51
CA GLU A 69 -3.36 -2.93 12.50
C GLU A 69 -2.82 -2.06 11.38
N PRO A 70 -3.63 -1.13 10.85
CA PRO A 70 -3.13 -0.12 9.94
C PRO A 70 -2.27 0.90 10.70
N PHE A 71 -1.26 1.43 10.03
CA PHE A 71 -0.57 2.62 10.47
C PHE A 71 -1.14 3.85 9.78
N ILE A 72 -1.60 4.83 10.56
CA ILE A 72 -2.07 6.11 10.04
C ILE A 72 -1.27 7.20 10.74
N HIS A 73 -0.53 7.99 9.96
CA HIS A 73 0.25 9.09 10.49
C HIS A 73 -0.68 10.18 11.06
N SER A 74 -0.31 10.77 12.18
CA SER A 74 -1.13 11.77 12.89
C SER A 74 -1.45 13.02 12.08
N SER A 75 -0.63 13.35 11.07
CA SER A 75 -0.89 14.47 10.15
C SER A 75 -1.72 14.09 8.91
N ALA A 76 -2.19 12.86 8.80
CA ALA A 76 -3.07 12.47 7.69
C ALA A 76 -4.49 12.97 7.94
N ALA A 77 -5.14 13.52 6.91
CA ALA A 77 -6.53 13.95 6.95
C ALA A 77 -7.43 12.88 6.30
N ILE A 78 -8.25 12.23 7.11
CA ILE A 78 -9.13 11.13 6.67
C ILE A 78 -10.58 11.60 6.71
N GLY A 79 -11.24 11.57 5.54
CA GLY A 79 -12.66 11.91 5.42
C GLY A 79 -13.59 10.91 6.11
N ALA A 80 -14.77 11.38 6.48
CA ALA A 80 -15.79 10.54 7.11
C ALA A 80 -16.13 9.31 6.25
N GLU A 81 -16.60 8.23 6.89
CA GLU A 81 -17.02 6.98 6.24
C GLU A 81 -15.91 6.29 5.44
N THR A 82 -14.65 6.65 5.69
CA THR A 82 -13.50 5.99 5.07
C THR A 82 -13.12 4.74 5.87
N VAL A 83 -12.93 3.63 5.16
CA VAL A 83 -12.50 2.36 5.73
C VAL A 83 -11.06 2.08 5.31
N ILE A 84 -10.19 1.80 6.28
CA ILE A 84 -8.78 1.47 6.05
C ILE A 84 -8.53 0.05 6.57
N GLY A 85 -8.06 -0.82 5.69
CA GLY A 85 -7.86 -2.24 5.95
C GLY A 85 -6.62 -2.54 6.79
N LEU A 86 -6.55 -3.79 7.23
CA LEU A 86 -5.44 -4.31 8.04
C LEU A 86 -4.09 -4.12 7.33
N ASN A 87 -3.06 -3.85 8.11
CA ASN A 87 -1.70 -3.66 7.58
C ASN A 87 -1.57 -2.58 6.50
N ALA A 88 -2.53 -1.68 6.36
CA ALA A 88 -2.40 -0.53 5.49
C ALA A 88 -1.48 0.53 6.12
N PHE A 89 -0.72 1.22 5.30
CA PHE A 89 0.14 2.34 5.71
C PHE A 89 -0.38 3.63 5.09
N VAL A 90 -0.66 4.61 5.93
CA VAL A 90 -1.03 5.98 5.51
C VAL A 90 0.01 6.94 6.05
N GLY A 91 0.81 7.51 5.15
CA GLY A 91 1.94 8.37 5.45
C GLY A 91 1.57 9.78 5.89
N ALA A 92 2.61 10.58 6.15
CA ALA A 92 2.44 11.96 6.59
C ALA A 92 1.76 12.83 5.51
N ASN A 93 0.87 13.72 5.94
CA ASN A 93 0.16 14.68 5.09
C ASN A 93 -0.62 14.03 3.93
N VAL A 94 -0.98 12.75 4.05
CA VAL A 94 -1.92 12.11 3.13
C VAL A 94 -3.31 12.69 3.36
N VAL A 95 -4.02 12.97 2.27
CA VAL A 95 -5.42 13.39 2.32
C VAL A 95 -6.28 12.32 1.64
N ILE A 96 -7.25 11.78 2.36
CA ILE A 96 -8.22 10.82 1.82
C ILE A 96 -9.62 11.40 1.96
N GLY A 97 -10.33 11.58 0.85
CA GLY A 97 -11.70 12.09 0.81
C GLY A 97 -12.69 11.15 1.52
N HIS A 98 -13.91 11.62 1.72
CA HIS A 98 -14.97 10.84 2.37
C HIS A 98 -15.37 9.60 1.55
N GLY A 99 -15.90 8.59 2.24
CA GLY A 99 -16.46 7.39 1.63
C GLY A 99 -15.46 6.52 0.87
N CYS A 100 -14.16 6.70 1.11
CA CYS A 100 -13.12 5.88 0.50
C CYS A 100 -13.02 4.51 1.14
N ARG A 101 -12.56 3.54 0.35
CA ARG A 101 -12.21 2.21 0.85
C ARG A 101 -10.79 1.88 0.42
N ILE A 102 -9.92 1.69 1.40
CA ILE A 102 -8.54 1.26 1.23
C ILE A 102 -8.44 -0.16 1.78
N ASP A 103 -8.23 -1.12 0.91
CA ASP A 103 -8.15 -2.53 1.32
C ASP A 103 -6.79 -2.81 1.99
N TYR A 104 -6.68 -4.01 2.57
CA TYR A 104 -5.54 -4.44 3.38
C TYR A 104 -4.20 -4.37 2.62
N ASN A 105 -3.11 -4.28 3.38
CA ASN A 105 -1.72 -4.33 2.88
C ASN A 105 -1.36 -3.22 1.88
N THR A 106 -2.19 -2.19 1.73
CA THR A 106 -1.96 -1.06 0.83
C THR A 106 -1.08 -0.02 1.49
N VAL A 107 -0.16 0.57 0.74
CA VAL A 107 0.76 1.62 1.18
C VAL A 107 0.43 2.90 0.45
N ILE A 108 0.21 3.97 1.22
CA ILE A 108 0.01 5.32 0.70
C ILE A 108 1.07 6.21 1.32
N HIS A 109 2.04 6.62 0.51
CA HIS A 109 3.14 7.46 0.95
C HIS A 109 2.76 8.91 1.14
N ALA A 110 3.68 9.66 1.74
CA ALA A 110 3.46 11.04 2.17
C ALA A 110 2.93 11.95 1.06
N SER A 111 2.02 12.86 1.44
CA SER A 111 1.45 13.88 0.57
C SER A 111 0.67 13.35 -0.64
N ALA A 112 0.33 12.07 -0.69
CA ALA A 112 -0.63 11.55 -1.67
C ALA A 112 -2.04 12.06 -1.35
N HIS A 113 -2.83 12.30 -2.39
CA HIS A 113 -4.20 12.81 -2.27
C HIS A 113 -5.17 11.89 -3.01
N LEU A 114 -6.20 11.43 -2.31
CA LEU A 114 -7.30 10.64 -2.84
C LEU A 114 -8.59 11.46 -2.71
N GLY A 115 -9.25 11.71 -3.83
CA GLY A 115 -10.59 12.31 -3.87
C GLY A 115 -11.64 11.42 -3.19
N PRO A 116 -12.85 11.90 -2.99
CA PRO A 116 -13.92 11.15 -2.34
C PRO A 116 -14.33 9.90 -3.13
N ALA A 117 -14.90 8.92 -2.43
CA ALA A 117 -15.48 7.69 -2.98
C ALA A 117 -14.47 6.80 -3.77
N CYS A 118 -13.18 6.94 -3.53
CA CYS A 118 -12.16 6.09 -4.14
C CYS A 118 -12.17 4.68 -3.54
N ARG A 119 -11.82 3.70 -4.37
CA ARG A 119 -11.65 2.30 -3.98
C ARG A 119 -10.26 1.83 -4.36
N VAL A 120 -9.39 1.65 -3.38
CA VAL A 120 -8.05 1.12 -3.57
C VAL A 120 -8.02 -0.31 -3.05
N LYS A 121 -7.82 -1.26 -3.94
CA LYS A 121 -7.78 -2.69 -3.61
C LYS A 121 -6.50 -3.06 -2.85
N SER A 122 -6.43 -4.29 -2.40
CA SER A 122 -5.35 -4.80 -1.56
C SER A 122 -3.97 -4.72 -2.22
N SER A 123 -2.96 -4.57 -1.38
CA SER A 123 -1.54 -4.63 -1.77
C SER A 123 -1.15 -3.60 -2.84
N CYS A 124 -1.83 -2.48 -2.91
CA CYS A 124 -1.41 -1.37 -3.76
C CYS A 124 -0.28 -0.57 -3.13
N TRP A 125 0.51 0.08 -3.98
CA TRP A 125 1.59 0.96 -3.57
C TRP A 125 1.42 2.33 -4.26
N ILE A 126 1.20 3.35 -3.45
CA ILE A 126 0.96 4.72 -3.93
C ILE A 126 2.11 5.59 -3.42
N ASP A 127 2.96 6.03 -4.34
CA ASP A 127 4.14 6.85 -4.03
C ASP A 127 3.77 8.26 -3.55
N ASN A 128 4.81 8.96 -3.09
CA ASN A 128 4.67 10.33 -2.58
C ASN A 128 4.03 11.27 -3.61
N GLY A 129 3.07 12.07 -3.15
CA GLY A 129 2.48 13.14 -3.95
C GLY A 129 1.60 12.70 -5.12
N VAL A 130 1.27 11.43 -5.24
CA VAL A 130 0.31 10.92 -6.24
C VAL A 130 -1.06 11.56 -6.02
N GLN A 131 -1.72 11.97 -7.12
CA GLN A 131 -3.03 12.62 -7.09
C GLN A 131 -4.08 11.69 -7.71
N ILE A 132 -5.09 11.34 -6.95
CA ILE A 132 -6.18 10.45 -7.39
C ILE A 132 -7.50 11.21 -7.29
N GLY A 133 -8.19 11.36 -8.42
CA GLY A 133 -9.49 12.04 -8.50
C GLY A 133 -10.62 11.27 -7.81
N ALA A 134 -11.79 11.90 -7.71
CA ALA A 134 -12.97 11.30 -7.08
C ALA A 134 -13.45 10.03 -7.80
N GLY A 135 -13.90 9.03 -7.07
CA GLY A 135 -14.53 7.82 -7.61
C GLY A 135 -13.59 6.89 -8.39
N VAL A 136 -12.28 7.06 -8.26
CA VAL A 136 -11.29 6.20 -8.91
C VAL A 136 -11.26 4.82 -8.26
N GLU A 137 -11.14 3.78 -9.08
CA GLU A 137 -10.90 2.42 -8.64
C GLU A 137 -9.49 1.97 -9.02
N ILE A 138 -8.68 1.53 -8.03
CA ILE A 138 -7.35 0.95 -8.25
C ILE A 138 -7.39 -0.53 -7.94
N GLY A 139 -7.08 -1.36 -8.94
CA GLY A 139 -7.03 -2.81 -8.80
C GLY A 139 -5.85 -3.28 -7.94
N SER A 140 -5.98 -4.45 -7.34
CA SER A 140 -4.98 -5.00 -6.41
C SER A 140 -3.59 -5.15 -7.04
N ASN A 141 -2.56 -5.07 -6.20
CA ASN A 141 -1.14 -5.16 -6.56
C ASN A 141 -0.68 -4.12 -7.59
N SER A 142 -1.37 -2.98 -7.66
CA SER A 142 -1.00 -1.90 -8.57
C SER A 142 -0.10 -0.88 -7.88
N ILE A 143 0.83 -0.31 -8.64
CA ILE A 143 1.84 0.64 -8.19
C ILE A 143 1.62 1.95 -8.94
N LEU A 144 1.44 3.04 -8.20
CA LEU A 144 1.35 4.39 -8.74
C LEU A 144 2.60 5.16 -8.33
N ARG A 145 3.43 5.50 -9.29
CA ARG A 145 4.70 6.20 -9.05
C ARG A 145 4.51 7.71 -8.91
N THR A 146 5.48 8.33 -8.28
CA THR A 146 5.52 9.79 -8.09
C THR A 146 5.28 10.54 -9.39
N GLY A 147 4.39 11.54 -9.35
CA GLY A 147 3.99 12.32 -10.51
C GLY A 147 2.81 11.75 -11.30
N ALA A 148 2.29 10.58 -10.94
CA ALA A 148 1.06 10.06 -11.52
C ALA A 148 -0.16 10.87 -11.02
N ILE A 149 -1.01 11.28 -11.96
CA ILE A 149 -2.30 11.95 -11.69
C ILE A 149 -3.39 11.11 -12.35
N VAL A 150 -4.30 10.55 -11.57
CA VAL A 150 -5.41 9.75 -12.08
C VAL A 150 -6.70 10.57 -12.05
N ARG A 151 -7.34 10.78 -13.21
CA ARG A 151 -8.60 11.54 -13.30
C ARG A 151 -9.74 10.82 -12.58
N GLY A 152 -10.71 11.62 -12.11
CA GLY A 152 -11.90 11.10 -11.46
C GLY A 152 -12.64 10.08 -12.33
N GLY A 153 -13.16 9.02 -11.70
CA GLY A 153 -13.91 7.94 -12.33
C GLY A 153 -13.08 6.89 -13.10
N VAL A 154 -11.79 7.10 -13.27
CA VAL A 154 -10.90 6.15 -13.97
C VAL A 154 -10.77 4.85 -13.19
N LYS A 155 -10.75 3.73 -13.91
CA LYS A 155 -10.48 2.39 -13.37
C LYS A 155 -9.09 1.92 -13.80
N VAL A 156 -8.22 1.67 -12.84
CA VAL A 156 -6.94 1.03 -13.04
C VAL A 156 -7.08 -0.44 -12.70
N GLY A 157 -6.76 -1.30 -13.65
CA GLY A 157 -6.81 -2.75 -13.48
C GLY A 157 -5.83 -3.27 -12.42
N ARG A 158 -5.89 -4.57 -12.14
CA ARG A 158 -4.96 -5.23 -11.20
C ARG A 158 -3.56 -5.32 -11.78
N SER A 159 -2.55 -5.31 -10.90
CA SER A 159 -1.14 -5.52 -11.26
C SER A 159 -0.66 -4.54 -12.35
N CYS A 160 -1.07 -3.30 -12.25
CA CYS A 160 -0.60 -2.22 -13.12
C CYS A 160 0.54 -1.45 -12.45
N GLU A 161 1.40 -0.83 -13.27
CA GLU A 161 2.34 0.18 -12.80
C GLU A 161 2.16 1.47 -13.60
N LEU A 162 1.78 2.55 -12.93
CA LEU A 162 1.68 3.89 -13.51
C LEU A 162 2.99 4.64 -13.24
N GLY A 163 4.03 4.29 -14.00
CA GLY A 163 5.38 4.79 -13.81
C GLY A 163 5.68 6.12 -14.51
N TRP A 164 4.85 6.55 -15.45
CA TRP A 164 5.04 7.83 -16.13
C TRP A 164 4.46 8.98 -15.32
N PRO A 165 5.19 10.08 -15.13
CA PRO A 165 4.69 11.28 -14.46
C PRO A 165 3.74 12.04 -15.40
N ARG A 166 2.50 11.61 -15.48
CA ARG A 166 1.48 12.16 -16.39
C ARG A 166 0.07 12.07 -15.83
N ILE A 167 -0.87 12.64 -16.58
CA ILE A 167 -2.30 12.50 -16.32
C ILE A 167 -2.81 11.22 -17.01
N TYR A 168 -3.40 10.31 -16.22
CA TYR A 168 -4.12 9.12 -16.66
C TYR A 168 -5.61 9.45 -16.68
N GLY A 169 -6.14 9.70 -17.87
CA GLY A 169 -7.54 10.15 -18.07
C GLY A 169 -8.49 9.07 -18.57
N GLU A 170 -7.98 7.88 -18.84
CA GLU A 170 -8.71 6.74 -19.40
C GLU A 170 -8.48 5.50 -18.55
N ASP A 171 -9.39 4.53 -18.64
CA ASP A 171 -9.26 3.26 -17.94
C ASP A 171 -7.98 2.52 -18.37
N VAL A 172 -7.31 1.94 -17.40
CA VAL A 172 -6.06 1.19 -17.62
C VAL A 172 -6.35 -0.30 -17.48
N PRO A 173 -6.20 -1.10 -18.53
CA PRO A 173 -6.37 -2.55 -18.46
C PRO A 173 -5.44 -3.20 -17.44
N ALA A 174 -5.84 -4.33 -16.87
CA ALA A 174 -4.99 -5.08 -15.94
C ALA A 174 -3.64 -5.45 -16.55
N LYS A 175 -2.59 -5.51 -15.72
CA LYS A 175 -1.23 -5.91 -16.12
C LYS A 175 -0.61 -4.98 -17.19
N THR A 176 -0.93 -3.70 -17.10
CA THR A 176 -0.34 -2.65 -17.93
C THR A 176 0.74 -1.90 -17.15
N TYR A 177 1.91 -1.76 -17.76
CA TYR A 177 3.07 -1.11 -17.16
C TYR A 177 3.48 0.10 -17.98
N PHE A 178 3.47 1.28 -17.38
CA PHE A 178 3.98 2.52 -17.93
C PHE A 178 5.37 2.77 -17.35
N ASP A 179 6.38 2.19 -17.99
CA ASP A 179 7.78 2.30 -17.55
C ASP A 179 8.48 3.40 -18.35
N THR A 180 9.18 4.31 -17.66
CA THR A 180 9.88 5.46 -18.27
C THR A 180 10.99 5.08 -19.25
N ARG A 181 11.40 3.83 -19.28
CA ARG A 181 12.37 3.30 -20.25
C ARG A 181 11.77 3.02 -21.63
N TYR A 182 10.45 3.07 -21.77
CA TYR A 182 9.73 2.73 -23.01
C TYR A 182 8.74 3.83 -23.37
N ASP A 183 8.56 4.06 -24.67
CA ASP A 183 7.66 5.09 -25.19
C ASP A 183 6.20 4.64 -25.28
N ALA A 184 5.94 3.34 -25.12
CA ALA A 184 4.60 2.75 -25.15
C ALA A 184 4.36 1.89 -23.90
N PRO A 185 3.12 1.76 -23.42
CA PRO A 185 2.81 0.88 -22.33
C PRO A 185 3.05 -0.59 -22.69
N ILE A 186 3.54 -1.34 -21.71
CA ILE A 186 3.79 -2.78 -21.84
C ILE A 186 2.58 -3.52 -21.27
N HIS A 187 2.07 -4.49 -22.02
CA HIS A 187 1.00 -5.37 -21.57
C HIS A 187 1.55 -6.78 -21.35
N THR A 188 1.30 -7.35 -20.15
CA THR A 188 1.68 -8.74 -19.87
C THR A 188 0.44 -9.61 -19.90
N TYR A 189 0.58 -10.79 -20.48
CA TYR A 189 -0.51 -11.78 -20.58
C TYR A 189 -0.22 -12.97 -19.66
N GLU A 190 -1.26 -13.60 -19.15
CA GLU A 190 -1.12 -14.92 -18.51
C GLU A 190 -0.81 -15.94 -19.63
N ARG A 191 0.18 -16.79 -19.40
CA ARG A 191 0.39 -18.00 -20.20
C ARG A 191 -0.53 -19.10 -19.73
#